data_aca557f5915c912da4ca7a85a9233b84
#
_entry.id   aca557f5915c912da4ca7a85a9233b84
#
_cell.length_a   1.000
_cell.length_b   1.000
_cell.length_c   1.000
_cell.angle_alpha   90.00
_cell.angle_beta   90.00
_cell.angle_gamma   90.00
#
_symmetry.space_group_name_H-M   'P 1'
#
loop_
_entity.id
_entity.type
_entity.pdbx_description
1 polymer ?
#
loop_
_entity_poly.entity_id
_entity_poly.type
_entity_poly.pdbx_seq_one_letter_code
_entity_poly.pdbx_strand_id
1 'polypeptide(L)'
;FGPSGIVFALVLSLIPHLIIFLKEFQNTKINFTLLKPRKNFIINNYLMMLSGGFGSQIDKIILLPLLGFVIIGNYSLALQIFMVLIMFSSIVFKYLLAQDASGISNRNLKKITIIVAIGISILGILVLPKLIPLFFPKFIEAVDAIAIMSVAVVPEAIVVLYASKMLGKEKSKFVLISKFCLNRKL
;
A
#
# COMPACT_ATOMS: atom_id res chain seq x y z
N PHE A 1 -0.98 -4.21 30.64
CA PHE A 1 -0.16 -3.49 29.65
C PHE A 1 -1.11 -2.91 28.59
N GLY A 2 -1.51 -1.67 28.73
CA GLY A 2 -2.37 -0.95 27.78
C GLY A 2 -1.64 -0.60 26.44
N PRO A 3 -2.13 0.42 25.72
CA PRO A 3 -1.55 0.84 24.43
C PRO A 3 -0.04 1.11 24.49
N SER A 4 0.47 1.60 25.64
CA SER A 4 1.90 1.81 25.88
C SER A 4 2.72 0.52 25.84
N GLY A 5 2.17 -0.62 26.28
CA GLY A 5 2.84 -1.91 26.22
C GLY A 5 3.01 -2.40 24.79
N ILE A 6 2.03 -2.15 23.92
CA ILE A 6 2.10 -2.50 22.49
C ILE A 6 3.21 -1.67 21.81
N VAL A 7 3.26 -0.37 22.07
CA VAL A 7 4.31 0.51 21.52
C VAL A 7 5.69 0.07 21.98
N PHE A 8 5.84 -0.26 23.26
CA PHE A 8 7.10 -0.76 23.81
C PHE A 8 7.54 -2.08 23.16
N ALA A 9 6.62 -3.03 22.99
CA ALA A 9 6.91 -4.29 22.29
C ALA A 9 7.35 -4.08 20.83
N LEU A 10 6.71 -3.14 20.11
CA LEU A 10 7.11 -2.77 18.75
C LEU A 10 8.52 -2.18 18.72
N VAL A 11 8.86 -1.29 19.65
CA VAL A 11 10.21 -0.72 19.75
C VAL A 11 11.25 -1.82 20.02
N LEU A 12 10.97 -2.72 20.96
CA LEU A 12 11.87 -3.85 21.26
C LEU A 12 12.08 -4.76 20.06
N SER A 13 11.05 -5.01 19.23
CA SER A 13 11.16 -5.84 18.04
C SER A 13 12.07 -5.25 16.96
N LEU A 14 12.30 -3.93 16.98
CA LEU A 14 13.20 -3.25 16.02
C LEU A 14 14.68 -3.33 16.42
N ILE A 15 15.01 -3.61 17.70
CA ILE A 15 16.40 -3.64 18.18
C ILE A 15 17.27 -4.63 17.42
N PRO A 16 16.86 -5.91 17.19
CA PRO A 16 17.66 -6.86 16.42
C PRO A 16 17.96 -6.37 15.00
N HIS A 17 16.97 -5.75 14.34
CA HIS A 17 17.13 -5.19 13.00
C HIS A 17 18.13 -4.03 12.99
N LEU A 18 18.11 -3.18 14.01
CA LEU A 18 19.04 -2.08 14.15
C LEU A 18 20.48 -2.58 14.31
N ILE A 19 20.69 -3.62 15.11
CA ILE A 19 22.01 -4.21 15.34
C ILE A 19 22.59 -4.78 14.04
N ILE A 20 21.78 -5.54 13.29
CA ILE A 20 22.16 -6.10 11.99
C ILE A 20 22.49 -4.98 11.01
N PHE A 21 21.63 -3.95 10.94
CA PHE A 21 21.84 -2.80 10.06
C PHE A 21 23.14 -2.06 10.36
N LEU A 22 23.43 -1.79 11.64
CA LEU A 22 24.66 -1.11 12.05
C LEU A 22 25.92 -1.93 11.69
N LYS A 23 25.88 -3.25 11.87
CA LYS A 23 26.97 -4.15 11.51
C LYS A 23 27.24 -4.15 10.02
N GLU A 24 26.20 -4.25 9.19
CA GLU A 24 26.33 -4.21 7.73
C GLU A 24 26.76 -2.83 7.24
N PHE A 25 26.27 -1.76 7.87
CA PHE A 25 26.64 -0.39 7.52
C PHE A 25 28.13 -0.10 7.75
N GLN A 26 28.71 -0.62 8.85
CA GLN A 26 30.14 -0.47 9.13
C GLN A 26 31.02 -1.20 8.11
N ASN A 27 30.54 -2.31 7.56
CA ASN A 27 31.28 -3.12 6.59
C ASN A 27 31.10 -2.63 5.13
N THR A 28 30.16 -1.75 4.88
CA THR A 28 29.82 -1.30 3.53
C THR A 28 30.56 -0.01 3.15
N LYS A 29 31.36 -0.06 2.10
CA LYS A 29 31.97 1.16 1.50
C LYS A 29 30.87 1.88 0.71
N ILE A 30 30.44 3.04 1.21
CA ILE A 30 29.41 3.84 0.57
C ILE A 30 29.99 4.51 -0.69
N ASN A 31 29.47 4.14 -1.86
CA ASN A 31 29.86 4.74 -3.14
C ASN A 31 28.67 5.45 -3.79
N PHE A 32 28.68 6.77 -3.77
CA PHE A 32 27.61 7.60 -4.32
C PHE A 32 27.71 7.83 -5.83
N THR A 33 28.76 7.34 -6.50
CA THR A 33 28.96 7.60 -7.94
C THR A 33 27.85 6.98 -8.79
N LEU A 34 27.34 5.80 -8.38
CA LEU A 34 26.22 5.12 -9.03
C LEU A 34 24.86 5.81 -8.83
N LEU A 35 24.74 6.68 -7.81
CA LEU A 35 23.50 7.41 -7.53
C LEU A 35 23.36 8.68 -8.34
N LYS A 36 24.49 9.31 -8.75
CA LYS A 36 24.47 10.55 -9.54
C LYS A 36 23.60 10.50 -10.79
N PRO A 37 23.74 9.50 -11.70
CA PRO A 37 22.94 9.44 -12.93
C PRO A 37 21.45 9.15 -12.65
N ARG A 38 21.12 8.54 -11.49
CA ARG A 38 19.76 8.15 -11.12
C ARG A 38 19.09 9.11 -10.12
N LYS A 39 19.70 10.27 -9.86
CA LYS A 39 19.20 11.25 -8.88
C LYS A 39 17.72 11.59 -9.07
N ASN A 40 17.31 11.90 -10.29
CA ASN A 40 15.91 12.25 -10.58
C ASN A 40 14.95 11.10 -10.34
N PHE A 41 15.35 9.86 -10.65
CA PHE A 41 14.54 8.67 -10.36
C PHE A 41 14.35 8.48 -8.85
N ILE A 42 15.43 8.63 -8.07
CA ILE A 42 15.40 8.51 -6.60
C ILE A 42 14.50 9.58 -5.99
N ILE A 43 14.67 10.86 -6.39
CA ILE A 43 13.86 11.98 -5.89
C ILE A 43 12.38 11.75 -6.21
N ASN A 44 12.04 11.38 -7.44
CA ASN A 44 10.66 11.12 -7.83
C ASN A 44 10.03 9.96 -7.04
N ASN A 45 10.79 8.88 -6.78
CA ASN A 45 10.30 7.79 -5.94
C ASN A 45 10.11 8.23 -4.48
N TYR A 46 11.03 9.02 -3.95
CA TYR A 46 10.90 9.54 -2.59
C TYR A 46 9.68 10.46 -2.45
N LEU A 47 9.47 11.38 -3.40
CA LEU A 47 8.28 12.23 -3.44
C LEU A 47 6.98 11.40 -3.57
N MET A 48 7.02 10.33 -4.35
CA MET A 48 5.89 9.42 -4.48
C MET A 48 5.57 8.68 -3.18
N MET A 49 6.58 8.26 -2.43
CA MET A 49 6.40 7.63 -1.10
C MET A 49 5.86 8.64 -0.08
N LEU A 50 6.42 9.86 -0.04
CA LEU A 50 5.93 10.92 0.83
C LEU A 50 4.47 11.26 0.53
N SER A 51 4.12 11.50 -0.75
CA SER A 51 2.74 11.81 -1.13
C SER A 51 1.76 10.69 -0.78
N GLY A 52 2.16 9.42 -0.90
CA GLY A 52 1.36 8.28 -0.48
C GLY A 52 1.16 8.19 1.02
N GLY A 53 2.22 8.44 1.80
CA GLY A 53 2.16 8.44 3.27
C GLY A 53 1.32 9.59 3.83
N PHE A 54 1.50 10.79 3.30
CA PHE A 54 0.68 11.93 3.70
C PHE A 54 -0.78 11.77 3.26
N GLY A 55 -1.05 11.34 2.02
CA GLY A 55 -2.38 11.17 1.48
C GLY A 55 -3.26 10.22 2.31
N SER A 56 -2.67 9.14 2.84
CA SER A 56 -3.40 8.15 3.64
C SER A 56 -3.76 8.61 5.06
N GLN A 57 -3.26 9.74 5.52
CA GLN A 57 -3.54 10.27 6.88
C GLN A 57 -4.26 11.60 6.85
N ILE A 58 -4.08 12.41 5.79
CA ILE A 58 -4.67 13.75 5.67
C ILE A 58 -6.20 13.66 5.66
N ASP A 59 -6.76 12.70 4.95
CA ASP A 59 -8.21 12.47 4.90
C ASP A 59 -8.79 12.26 6.32
N LYS A 60 -8.13 11.46 7.15
CA LYS A 60 -8.56 11.23 8.54
C LYS A 60 -8.48 12.49 9.40
N ILE A 61 -7.40 13.29 9.24
CA ILE A 61 -7.22 14.53 9.99
C ILE A 61 -8.29 15.56 9.60
N ILE A 62 -8.63 15.65 8.32
CA ILE A 62 -9.65 16.59 7.82
C ILE A 62 -11.05 16.12 8.19
N LEU A 63 -11.35 14.83 8.04
CA LEU A 63 -12.68 14.28 8.26
C LEU A 63 -13.03 14.17 9.75
N LEU A 64 -12.03 14.04 10.65
CA LEU A 64 -12.27 13.86 12.07
C LEU A 64 -13.13 14.98 12.70
N PRO A 65 -12.81 16.28 12.50
CA PRO A 65 -13.63 17.36 13.04
C PRO A 65 -15.02 17.50 12.38
N LEU A 66 -15.19 16.97 11.15
CA LEU A 66 -16.44 17.08 10.40
C LEU A 66 -17.40 15.93 10.68
N LEU A 67 -16.90 14.70 10.79
CA LEU A 67 -17.73 13.48 10.85
C LEU A 67 -17.73 12.79 12.21
N GLY A 68 -16.81 13.15 13.09
CA GLY A 68 -16.67 12.57 14.42
C GLY A 68 -15.98 11.19 14.44
N PHE A 69 -15.70 10.71 15.66
CA PHE A 69 -14.89 9.50 15.87
C PHE A 69 -15.53 8.20 15.39
N VAL A 70 -16.86 8.09 15.45
CA VAL A 70 -17.57 6.85 15.08
C VAL A 70 -17.44 6.58 13.58
N ILE A 71 -17.73 7.59 12.76
CA ILE A 71 -17.67 7.45 11.29
C ILE A 71 -16.22 7.19 10.84
N ILE A 72 -15.25 7.89 11.45
CA ILE A 72 -13.83 7.65 11.14
C ILE A 72 -13.36 6.28 11.62
N GLY A 73 -13.89 5.78 12.73
CA GLY A 73 -13.64 4.41 13.18
C GLY A 73 -14.09 3.38 12.13
N ASN A 74 -15.32 3.51 11.64
CA ASN A 74 -15.87 2.65 10.57
C ASN A 74 -15.06 2.76 9.27
N TYR A 75 -14.73 3.97 8.83
CA TYR A 75 -13.88 4.22 7.66
C TYR A 75 -12.47 3.60 7.83
N SER A 76 -11.87 3.77 9.00
CA SER A 76 -10.52 3.23 9.27
C SER A 76 -10.51 1.71 9.26
N LEU A 77 -11.56 1.06 9.77
CA LEU A 77 -11.71 -0.41 9.69
C LEU A 77 -11.84 -0.85 8.23
N ALA A 78 -12.67 -0.17 7.44
CA ALA A 78 -12.84 -0.47 6.02
C ALA A 78 -11.53 -0.34 5.25
N LEU A 79 -10.74 0.71 5.53
CA LEU A 79 -9.39 0.87 4.94
C LEU A 79 -8.44 -0.25 5.36
N GLN A 80 -8.44 -0.68 6.62
CA GLN A 80 -7.58 -1.78 7.07
C GLN A 80 -7.91 -3.09 6.36
N ILE A 81 -9.20 -3.40 6.22
CA ILE A 81 -9.66 -4.58 5.48
C ILE A 81 -9.24 -4.47 4.00
N PHE A 82 -9.42 -3.31 3.38
CA PHE A 82 -8.97 -3.06 2.01
C PHE A 82 -7.46 -3.31 1.85
N MET A 83 -6.64 -2.83 2.80
CA MET A 83 -5.18 -3.08 2.79
C MET A 83 -4.85 -4.58 2.84
N VAL A 84 -5.62 -5.37 3.59
CA VAL A 84 -5.47 -6.84 3.62
C VAL A 84 -5.83 -7.43 2.26
N LEU A 85 -6.94 -7.01 1.65
CA LEU A 85 -7.38 -7.51 0.35
C LEU A 85 -6.38 -7.22 -0.78
N ILE A 86 -5.73 -6.05 -0.77
CA ILE A 86 -4.72 -5.69 -1.79
C ILE A 86 -3.32 -6.24 -1.49
N MET A 87 -3.11 -6.89 -0.35
CA MET A 87 -1.79 -7.40 0.05
C MET A 87 -1.20 -8.35 -1.00
N PHE A 88 -2.02 -9.22 -1.58
CA PHE A 88 -1.60 -10.11 -2.67
C PHE A 88 -1.04 -9.32 -3.86
N SER A 89 -1.77 -8.31 -4.33
CA SER A 89 -1.32 -7.45 -5.43
C SER A 89 -0.01 -6.74 -5.12
N SER A 90 0.19 -6.34 -3.86
CA SER A 90 1.41 -5.68 -3.40
C SER A 90 2.63 -6.63 -3.39
N ILE A 91 2.43 -7.90 -3.04
CA ILE A 91 3.49 -8.93 -3.11
C ILE A 91 3.89 -9.17 -4.57
N VAL A 92 2.89 -9.35 -5.45
CA VAL A 92 3.12 -9.55 -6.89
C VAL A 92 3.82 -8.34 -7.51
N PHE A 93 3.48 -7.12 -7.07
CA PHE A 93 4.16 -5.89 -7.50
C PHE A 93 5.67 -5.95 -7.26
N LYS A 94 6.10 -6.30 -6.05
CA LYS A 94 7.53 -6.39 -5.70
C LYS A 94 8.28 -7.37 -6.59
N TYR A 95 7.66 -8.52 -6.89
CA TYR A 95 8.22 -9.52 -7.78
C TYR A 95 8.29 -9.03 -9.24
N LEU A 96 7.18 -8.47 -9.74
CA LEU A 96 7.11 -7.95 -11.11
C LEU A 96 8.05 -6.77 -11.33
N LEU A 97 8.24 -5.92 -10.33
CA LEU A 97 9.13 -4.77 -10.41
C LEU A 97 10.57 -5.22 -10.70
N ALA A 98 11.04 -6.28 -10.02
CA ALA A 98 12.37 -6.84 -10.27
C ALA A 98 12.48 -7.43 -11.69
N GLN A 99 11.46 -8.14 -12.16
CA GLN A 99 11.43 -8.70 -13.52
C GLN A 99 11.32 -7.61 -14.61
N ASP A 100 10.42 -6.65 -14.45
CA ASP A 100 10.25 -5.56 -15.40
C ASP A 100 11.53 -4.68 -15.49
N ALA A 101 12.30 -4.55 -14.39
CA ALA A 101 13.60 -3.89 -14.37
C ALA A 101 14.69 -4.69 -15.13
N SER A 102 14.61 -6.03 -15.11
CA SER A 102 15.50 -6.91 -15.88
C SER A 102 15.09 -7.08 -17.35
N GLY A 103 14.03 -6.38 -17.79
CA GLY A 103 13.52 -6.47 -19.16
C GLY A 103 12.66 -7.70 -19.44
N ILE A 104 12.42 -8.57 -18.44
CA ILE A 104 11.60 -9.76 -18.57
C ILE A 104 10.13 -9.40 -18.33
N SER A 105 9.28 -9.53 -19.37
CA SER A 105 7.85 -9.26 -19.21
C SER A 105 7.07 -10.56 -19.01
N ASN A 106 6.50 -10.73 -17.79
CA ASN A 106 5.69 -11.91 -17.48
C ASN A 106 4.19 -11.61 -17.64
N ARG A 107 3.67 -11.79 -18.86
CA ARG A 107 2.25 -11.54 -19.18
C ARG A 107 1.30 -12.49 -18.43
N ASN A 108 1.71 -13.73 -18.22
CA ASN A 108 0.87 -14.73 -17.57
C ASN A 108 0.67 -14.37 -16.10
N LEU A 109 1.73 -13.97 -15.39
CA LEU A 109 1.63 -13.54 -14.02
C LEU A 109 0.72 -12.30 -13.89
N LYS A 110 0.82 -11.33 -14.81
CA LYS A 110 -0.05 -10.14 -14.81
C LYS A 110 -1.53 -10.53 -15.01
N LYS A 111 -1.84 -11.49 -15.89
CA LYS A 111 -3.21 -12.01 -16.04
C LYS A 111 -3.72 -12.71 -14.80
N ILE A 112 -2.91 -13.61 -14.23
CA ILE A 112 -3.26 -14.33 -13.00
C ILE A 112 -3.53 -13.34 -11.86
N THR A 113 -2.72 -12.29 -11.72
CA THR A 113 -2.94 -11.26 -10.69
C THR A 113 -4.31 -10.59 -10.82
N ILE A 114 -4.75 -10.28 -12.04
CA ILE A 114 -6.07 -9.68 -12.27
C ILE A 114 -7.18 -10.69 -11.92
N ILE A 115 -7.05 -11.95 -12.35
CA ILE A 115 -8.05 -12.99 -12.05
C ILE A 115 -8.17 -13.19 -10.54
N VAL A 116 -7.04 -13.27 -9.83
CA VAL A 116 -7.03 -13.40 -8.37
C VAL A 116 -7.63 -12.15 -7.69
N ALA A 117 -7.32 -10.95 -8.18
CA ALA A 117 -7.91 -9.72 -7.66
C ALA A 117 -9.44 -9.69 -7.83
N ILE A 118 -9.96 -10.16 -8.95
CA ILE A 118 -11.41 -10.33 -9.17
C ILE A 118 -11.98 -11.34 -8.18
N GLY A 119 -11.33 -12.49 -7.99
CA GLY A 119 -11.75 -13.50 -7.02
C GLY A 119 -11.78 -12.95 -5.59
N ILE A 120 -10.74 -12.24 -5.17
CA ILE A 120 -10.67 -11.58 -3.85
C ILE A 120 -11.78 -10.52 -3.71
N SER A 121 -12.04 -9.72 -4.75
CA SER A 121 -13.12 -8.72 -4.76
C SER A 121 -14.49 -9.38 -4.56
N ILE A 122 -14.78 -10.44 -5.28
CA ILE A 122 -16.05 -11.20 -5.14
C ILE A 122 -16.18 -11.79 -3.75
N LEU A 123 -15.12 -12.42 -3.23
CA LEU A 123 -15.10 -12.94 -1.86
C LEU A 123 -15.29 -11.81 -0.84
N GLY A 124 -14.66 -10.66 -1.05
CA GLY A 124 -14.82 -9.48 -0.20
C GLY A 124 -16.29 -9.02 -0.13
N ILE A 125 -16.97 -8.95 -1.26
CA ILE A 125 -18.38 -8.54 -1.33
C ILE A 125 -19.33 -9.57 -0.69
N LEU A 126 -19.08 -10.86 -0.87
CA LEU A 126 -20.00 -11.91 -0.42
C LEU A 126 -19.78 -12.35 1.02
N VAL A 127 -18.51 -12.37 1.46
CA VAL A 127 -18.11 -12.97 2.75
C VAL A 127 -17.95 -11.92 3.83
N LEU A 128 -17.30 -10.79 3.55
CA LEU A 128 -17.01 -9.79 4.57
C LEU A 128 -18.26 -9.17 5.22
N PRO A 129 -19.35 -8.86 4.50
CA PRO A 129 -20.57 -8.36 5.11
C PRO A 129 -21.17 -9.28 6.17
N LYS A 130 -20.92 -10.59 6.06
CA LYS A 130 -21.38 -11.61 7.03
C LYS A 130 -20.40 -11.77 8.19
N LEU A 131 -19.09 -11.63 7.94
CA LEU A 131 -18.06 -11.81 8.96
C LEU A 131 -17.92 -10.59 9.87
N ILE A 132 -18.07 -9.36 9.34
CA ILE A 132 -17.89 -8.13 10.11
C ILE A 132 -18.82 -8.06 11.32
N PRO A 133 -20.14 -8.28 11.22
CA PRO A 133 -21.02 -8.27 12.39
C PRO A 133 -20.67 -9.32 13.44
N LEU A 134 -20.08 -10.45 13.02
CA LEU A 134 -19.70 -11.53 13.91
C LEU A 134 -18.43 -11.21 14.71
N PHE A 135 -17.41 -10.66 14.06
CA PHE A 135 -16.10 -10.37 14.69
C PHE A 135 -16.01 -8.95 15.24
N PHE A 136 -16.71 -8.02 14.62
CA PHE A 136 -16.65 -6.59 14.94
C PHE A 136 -18.05 -5.97 15.07
N PRO A 137 -18.87 -6.42 16.07
CA PRO A 137 -20.28 -5.98 16.19
C PRO A 137 -20.45 -4.47 16.38
N LYS A 138 -19.42 -3.78 16.88
CA LYS A 138 -19.42 -2.29 17.03
C LYS A 138 -19.25 -1.53 15.71
N PHE A 139 -18.91 -2.21 14.62
CA PHE A 139 -18.60 -1.61 13.31
C PHE A 139 -19.54 -2.11 12.20
N ILE A 140 -20.79 -2.38 12.54
CA ILE A 140 -21.80 -2.86 11.57
C ILE A 140 -22.00 -1.83 10.45
N GLU A 141 -21.94 -0.53 10.75
CA GLU A 141 -22.04 0.55 9.77
C GLU A 141 -20.87 0.59 8.76
N ALA A 142 -19.75 -0.08 9.06
CA ALA A 142 -18.63 -0.18 8.13
C ALA A 142 -18.87 -1.19 6.98
N VAL A 143 -19.91 -2.03 7.07
CA VAL A 143 -20.16 -3.12 6.12
C VAL A 143 -20.32 -2.61 4.69
N ASP A 144 -21.09 -1.54 4.48
CA ASP A 144 -21.31 -0.96 3.15
C ASP A 144 -20.01 -0.36 2.58
N ALA A 145 -19.24 0.34 3.43
CA ALA A 145 -17.95 0.89 3.03
C ALA A 145 -16.96 -0.23 2.65
N ILE A 146 -16.96 -1.35 3.38
CA ILE A 146 -16.12 -2.52 3.09
C ILE A 146 -16.52 -3.17 1.76
N ALA A 147 -17.82 -3.29 1.48
CA ALA A 147 -18.32 -3.83 0.22
C ALA A 147 -17.85 -2.98 -0.97
N ILE A 148 -17.98 -1.64 -0.88
CA ILE A 148 -17.52 -0.71 -1.91
C ILE A 148 -15.99 -0.81 -2.08
N MET A 149 -15.22 -0.83 -0.99
CA MET A 149 -13.77 -0.96 -1.05
C MET A 149 -13.32 -2.32 -1.61
N SER A 150 -14.08 -3.38 -1.43
CA SER A 150 -13.79 -4.68 -2.04
C SER A 150 -13.84 -4.62 -3.58
N VAL A 151 -14.74 -3.81 -4.15
CA VAL A 151 -14.75 -3.57 -5.61
C VAL A 151 -13.49 -2.84 -6.06
N ALA A 152 -12.97 -1.91 -5.25
CA ALA A 152 -11.78 -1.14 -5.57
C ALA A 152 -10.48 -1.97 -5.63
N VAL A 153 -10.48 -3.21 -5.15
CA VAL A 153 -9.33 -4.13 -5.25
C VAL A 153 -8.92 -4.39 -6.69
N VAL A 154 -9.89 -4.51 -7.61
CA VAL A 154 -9.60 -4.81 -9.03
C VAL A 154 -8.89 -3.63 -9.73
N PRO A 155 -9.43 -2.39 -9.71
CA PRO A 155 -8.72 -1.26 -10.30
C PRO A 155 -7.37 -1.00 -9.64
N GLU A 156 -7.24 -1.18 -8.31
CA GLU A 156 -5.96 -1.04 -7.63
C GLU A 156 -4.93 -2.07 -8.13
N ALA A 157 -5.31 -3.33 -8.29
CA ALA A 157 -4.44 -4.35 -8.88
C ALA A 157 -3.95 -3.95 -10.28
N ILE A 158 -4.81 -3.38 -11.12
CA ILE A 158 -4.44 -2.89 -12.45
C ILE A 158 -3.43 -1.74 -12.33
N VAL A 159 -3.70 -0.75 -11.47
CA VAL A 159 -2.78 0.38 -11.22
C VAL A 159 -1.41 -0.11 -10.79
N VAL A 160 -1.36 -1.05 -9.86
CA VAL A 160 -0.13 -1.67 -9.35
C VAL A 160 0.67 -2.35 -10.46
N LEU A 161 0.01 -3.09 -11.37
CA LEU A 161 0.67 -3.76 -12.51
C LEU A 161 1.25 -2.76 -13.51
N TYR A 162 0.54 -1.66 -13.80
CA TYR A 162 1.06 -0.60 -14.66
C TYR A 162 2.20 0.16 -13.99
N ALA A 163 2.10 0.43 -12.69
CA ALA A 163 3.15 1.10 -11.92
C ALA A 163 4.45 0.28 -11.94
N SER A 164 4.39 -1.06 -11.76
CA SER A 164 5.58 -1.92 -11.82
C SER A 164 6.28 -1.80 -13.17
N LYS A 165 5.52 -1.85 -14.28
CA LYS A 165 6.07 -1.73 -15.63
C LYS A 165 6.71 -0.36 -15.88
N MET A 166 6.12 0.71 -15.38
CA MET A 166 6.66 2.06 -15.56
C MET A 166 7.91 2.29 -14.71
N LEU A 167 7.89 1.84 -13.44
CA LEU A 167 9.03 1.95 -12.54
C LEU A 167 10.19 1.05 -12.97
N GLY A 168 9.93 -0.16 -13.43
CA GLY A 168 10.95 -1.06 -13.98
C GLY A 168 11.67 -0.49 -15.20
N LYS A 169 11.02 0.41 -15.96
CA LYS A 169 11.61 1.15 -17.07
C LYS A 169 12.20 2.52 -16.67
N GLU A 170 12.39 2.76 -15.39
CA GLU A 170 12.87 4.04 -14.83
C GLU A 170 11.99 5.27 -15.17
N LYS A 171 10.73 5.05 -15.58
CA LYS A 171 9.77 6.12 -15.92
C LYS A 171 8.99 6.61 -14.70
N SER A 172 9.67 6.85 -13.57
CA SER A 172 9.06 7.27 -12.29
C SER A 172 8.27 8.58 -12.40
N LYS A 173 8.67 9.50 -13.29
CA LYS A 173 7.98 10.78 -13.50
C LYS A 173 6.52 10.59 -13.93
N PHE A 174 6.24 9.61 -14.82
CA PHE A 174 4.87 9.36 -15.27
C PHE A 174 4.00 8.76 -14.15
N VAL A 175 4.57 7.89 -13.31
CA VAL A 175 3.86 7.32 -12.16
C VAL A 175 3.56 8.42 -11.13
N LEU A 176 4.51 9.32 -10.89
CA LEU A 176 4.31 10.47 -10.01
C LEU A 176 3.17 11.36 -10.52
N ILE A 177 3.19 11.76 -11.79
CA ILE A 177 2.16 12.62 -12.39
C ILE A 177 0.78 11.94 -12.32
N SER A 178 0.68 10.64 -12.63
CA SER A 178 -0.60 9.93 -12.57
C SER A 178 -1.18 9.90 -11.15
N LYS A 179 -0.37 9.72 -10.12
CA LYS A 179 -0.80 9.80 -8.72
C LYS A 179 -1.29 11.21 -8.35
N PHE A 180 -0.59 12.27 -8.77
CA PHE A 180 -1.03 13.65 -8.52
C PHE A 180 -2.29 14.02 -9.27
N CYS A 181 -2.47 13.57 -10.52
CA CYS A 181 -3.69 13.80 -11.28
C CYS A 181 -4.90 13.08 -10.70
N LEU A 182 -4.71 11.89 -10.13
CA LEU A 182 -5.78 11.15 -9.47
C LEU A 182 -6.21 11.86 -8.17
N ASN A 183 -5.28 12.34 -7.38
CA ASN A 183 -5.56 13.09 -6.14
C ASN A 183 -6.20 14.49 -6.38
N ARG A 184 -6.10 15.06 -7.59
CA ARG A 184 -6.70 16.37 -7.90
C ARG A 184 -8.17 16.29 -8.26
N LYS A 185 -8.73 15.09 -8.50
CA LYS A 185 -10.12 14.87 -8.91
C LYS A 185 -11.03 14.40 -7.75
N LEU A 186 -10.50 14.25 -6.55
CA LEU A 186 -11.23 14.05 -5.30
C LEU A 186 -11.28 15.36 -4.51
#